data_9185da650d2ad25ae415f1ff2f149c88
#
_entry.id   9185da650d2ad25ae415f1ff2f149c88
#
_cell.length_a   1.000
_cell.length_b   1.000
_cell.length_c   1.000
_cell.angle_alpha   90.00
_cell.angle_beta   90.00
_cell.angle_gamma   90.00
#
_symmetry.space_group_name_H-M   'P 1'
#
loop_
_entity.id
_entity.type
_entity.pdbx_description
1 polymer ?
#
loop_
_entity_poly.entity_id
_entity_poly.type
_entity_poly.pdbx_seq_one_letter_code
_entity_poly.pdbx_strand_id
1 'polypeptide(L)'
;MSTVIKQLSVGQENAVKARKARGDRTRQAILEVAVHVASAEGLEGLTIGRLASELSMSKSGLFAHFGSKEELQLATVEAARDIFIHEVIRPSFEAGKGLARLWKLCDVWLAYVRTEVFRGGCFFAAAAAEFDGRPGPVRDRVAGIMKEWLVILQGSINEAREAGQLNADADPAQLAFELNALEMGANWAFQLYGDRQAFSRARDAILERLRHYSTARGSLLLPQAGKGQGGRAPRAKRGESQT
;
A
#
# COMPACT_ATOMS: atom_id res chain seq x y z
N MET A 1 -40.15 -6.35 40.15
CA MET A 1 -39.61 -7.27 39.12
C MET A 1 -38.98 -6.56 37.88
N SER A 2 -39.38 -5.30 37.57
CA SER A 2 -38.89 -4.61 36.33
C SER A 2 -37.42 -4.18 36.34
N THR A 3 -36.89 -3.71 37.47
CA THR A 3 -35.53 -3.13 37.58
C THR A 3 -34.43 -4.19 37.48
N VAL A 4 -34.62 -5.36 38.05
CA VAL A 4 -33.64 -6.47 38.01
C VAL A 4 -33.50 -7.05 36.61
N ILE A 5 -34.61 -7.18 35.86
CA ILE A 5 -34.60 -7.66 34.48
C ILE A 5 -33.85 -6.65 33.56
N LYS A 6 -34.02 -5.36 33.79
CA LYS A 6 -33.34 -4.31 33.04
C LYS A 6 -31.82 -4.28 33.31
N GLN A 7 -31.38 -4.52 34.56
CA GLN A 7 -29.97 -4.61 34.91
C GLN A 7 -29.29 -5.87 34.33
N LEU A 8 -29.99 -7.01 34.27
CA LEU A 8 -29.50 -8.24 33.66
C LEU A 8 -29.35 -8.10 32.15
N SER A 9 -30.27 -7.41 31.48
CA SER A 9 -30.18 -7.16 30.02
C SER A 9 -29.00 -6.24 29.66
N VAL A 10 -28.79 -5.17 30.42
CA VAL A 10 -27.65 -4.25 30.23
C VAL A 10 -26.31 -4.93 30.49
N GLY A 11 -26.24 -5.82 31.49
CA GLY A 11 -25.04 -6.61 31.77
C GLY A 11 -24.70 -7.59 30.63
N GLN A 12 -25.72 -8.24 30.06
CA GLN A 12 -25.53 -9.13 28.90
C GLN A 12 -25.13 -8.38 27.65
N GLU A 13 -25.74 -7.24 27.35
CA GLU A 13 -25.37 -6.38 26.21
C GLU A 13 -23.91 -5.90 26.31
N ASN A 14 -23.48 -5.47 27.50
CA ASN A 14 -22.10 -5.03 27.73
C ASN A 14 -21.11 -6.19 27.59
N ALA A 15 -21.44 -7.39 28.05
CA ALA A 15 -20.61 -8.58 27.89
C ALA A 15 -20.47 -8.98 26.41
N VAL A 16 -21.56 -8.92 25.63
CA VAL A 16 -21.56 -9.19 24.19
C VAL A 16 -20.72 -8.16 23.44
N LYS A 17 -20.88 -6.86 23.75
CA LYS A 17 -20.06 -5.78 23.16
C LYS A 17 -18.57 -5.95 23.50
N ALA A 18 -18.25 -6.28 24.75
CA ALA A 18 -16.86 -6.50 25.16
C ALA A 18 -16.24 -7.72 24.46
N ARG A 19 -17.01 -8.81 24.29
CA ARG A 19 -16.58 -10.01 23.57
C ARG A 19 -16.33 -9.72 22.08
N LYS A 20 -17.23 -8.98 21.43
CA LYS A 20 -17.08 -8.54 20.05
C LYS A 20 -15.82 -7.67 19.89
N ALA A 21 -15.65 -6.64 20.73
CA ALA A 21 -14.49 -5.77 20.69
C ALA A 21 -13.16 -6.49 20.93
N ARG A 22 -13.15 -7.58 21.73
CA ARG A 22 -11.98 -8.44 21.88
C ARG A 22 -11.72 -9.26 20.62
N GLY A 23 -12.78 -9.82 20.01
CA GLY A 23 -12.70 -10.55 18.74
C GLY A 23 -12.14 -9.68 17.61
N ASP A 24 -12.64 -8.44 17.49
CA ASP A 24 -12.20 -7.48 16.48
C ASP A 24 -10.72 -7.10 16.66
N ARG A 25 -10.27 -6.87 17.90
CA ARG A 25 -8.84 -6.61 18.21
C ARG A 25 -7.95 -7.81 17.86
N THR A 26 -8.38 -9.02 18.20
CA THR A 26 -7.62 -10.23 17.84
C THR A 26 -7.54 -10.38 16.32
N ARG A 27 -8.65 -10.16 15.61
CA ARG A 27 -8.68 -10.22 14.14
C ARG A 27 -7.74 -9.19 13.53
N GLN A 28 -7.70 -7.98 14.04
CA GLN A 28 -6.78 -6.93 13.58
C GLN A 28 -5.31 -7.32 13.81
N ALA A 29 -4.95 -7.82 14.99
CA ALA A 29 -3.59 -8.28 15.26
C ALA A 29 -3.17 -9.45 14.36
N ILE A 30 -4.11 -10.34 14.01
CA ILE A 30 -3.85 -11.42 13.05
C ILE A 30 -3.57 -10.82 11.65
N LEU A 31 -4.34 -9.85 11.21
CA LEU A 31 -4.18 -9.23 9.89
C LEU A 31 -2.86 -8.44 9.76
N GLU A 32 -2.41 -7.78 10.82
CA GLU A 32 -1.10 -7.11 10.85
C GLU A 32 0.05 -8.10 10.55
N VAL A 33 0.00 -9.29 11.13
CA VAL A 33 0.99 -10.34 10.83
C VAL A 33 0.76 -10.95 9.45
N ALA A 34 -0.50 -11.20 9.07
CA ALA A 34 -0.86 -11.80 7.79
C ALA A 34 -0.37 -10.99 6.59
N VAL A 35 -0.47 -9.67 6.65
CA VAL A 35 0.02 -8.77 5.58
C VAL A 35 1.53 -8.93 5.38
N HIS A 36 2.32 -8.98 6.45
CA HIS A 36 3.77 -9.15 6.36
C HIS A 36 4.17 -10.54 5.87
N VAL A 37 3.49 -11.60 6.32
CA VAL A 37 3.71 -12.96 5.82
C VAL A 37 3.36 -13.05 4.34
N ALA A 38 2.19 -12.56 3.94
CA ALA A 38 1.77 -12.57 2.54
C ALA A 38 2.69 -11.74 1.63
N SER A 39 3.21 -10.61 2.11
CA SER A 39 4.17 -9.80 1.37
C SER A 39 5.49 -10.52 1.10
N ALA A 40 5.95 -11.36 2.04
CA ALA A 40 7.24 -12.04 1.93
C ALA A 40 7.14 -13.40 1.25
N GLU A 41 6.06 -14.13 1.48
CA GLU A 41 5.89 -15.54 1.08
C GLU A 41 4.83 -15.71 -0.03
N GLY A 42 4.18 -14.62 -0.45
CA GLY A 42 3.05 -14.64 -1.38
C GLY A 42 1.71 -14.82 -0.68
N LEU A 43 0.67 -14.24 -1.29
CA LEU A 43 -0.70 -14.30 -0.77
C LEU A 43 -1.29 -15.72 -0.88
N GLU A 44 -0.90 -16.51 -1.89
CA GLU A 44 -1.28 -17.92 -2.02
C GLU A 44 -0.63 -18.79 -0.95
N GLY A 45 0.61 -18.45 -0.55
CA GLY A 45 1.32 -19.10 0.55
C GLY A 45 0.70 -18.86 1.93
N LEU A 46 -0.14 -17.81 2.06
CA LEU A 46 -0.83 -17.51 3.30
C LEU A 46 -1.91 -18.57 3.60
N THR A 47 -1.64 -19.40 4.58
CA THR A 47 -2.58 -20.42 5.05
C THR A 47 -2.90 -20.24 6.52
N ILE A 48 -4.06 -20.75 6.94
CA ILE A 48 -4.45 -20.76 8.37
C ILE A 48 -3.39 -21.49 9.21
N GLY A 49 -2.81 -22.57 8.70
CA GLY A 49 -1.76 -23.31 9.39
C GLY A 49 -0.46 -22.51 9.54
N ARG A 50 -0.01 -21.85 8.48
CA ARG A 50 1.19 -21.00 8.49
C ARG A 50 1.04 -19.84 9.48
N LEU A 51 -0.10 -19.16 9.42
CA LEU A 51 -0.36 -18.00 10.26
C LEU A 51 -0.59 -18.38 11.74
N ALA A 52 -1.26 -19.52 12.00
CA ALA A 52 -1.42 -20.05 13.35
C ALA A 52 -0.06 -20.35 14.02
N SER A 53 0.88 -20.91 13.25
CA SER A 53 2.25 -21.15 13.73
C SER A 53 2.97 -19.84 14.06
N GLU A 54 2.87 -18.84 13.19
CA GLU A 54 3.51 -17.52 13.38
C GLU A 54 3.00 -16.80 14.64
N LEU A 55 1.68 -16.91 14.89
CA LEU A 55 1.01 -16.24 16.00
C LEU A 55 0.96 -17.07 17.28
N SER A 56 1.51 -18.30 17.29
CA SER A 56 1.38 -19.25 18.41
C SER A 56 -0.08 -19.48 18.82
N MET A 57 -1.00 -19.50 17.85
CA MET A 57 -2.43 -19.72 18.02
C MET A 57 -2.82 -21.15 17.58
N SER A 58 -3.94 -21.66 18.11
CA SER A 58 -4.52 -22.89 17.56
C SER A 58 -5.12 -22.64 16.16
N LYS A 59 -5.03 -23.61 15.24
CA LYS A 59 -5.65 -23.53 13.93
C LYS A 59 -7.17 -23.28 14.00
N SER A 60 -7.85 -23.93 14.97
CA SER A 60 -9.28 -23.74 15.19
C SER A 60 -9.63 -22.32 15.66
N GLY A 61 -8.79 -21.75 16.54
CA GLY A 61 -8.96 -20.36 16.99
C GLY A 61 -8.82 -19.37 15.86
N LEU A 62 -7.84 -19.56 14.98
CA LEU A 62 -7.63 -18.70 13.83
C LEU A 62 -8.74 -18.88 12.78
N PHE A 63 -9.15 -20.14 12.51
CA PHE A 63 -10.25 -20.44 11.60
C PHE A 63 -11.58 -19.79 12.02
N ALA A 64 -11.83 -19.67 13.33
CA ALA A 64 -13.03 -18.99 13.85
C ALA A 64 -13.11 -17.50 13.47
N HIS A 65 -11.97 -16.86 13.10
CA HIS A 65 -11.94 -15.46 12.67
C HIS A 65 -12.15 -15.27 11.16
N PHE A 66 -11.82 -16.27 10.33
CA PHE A 66 -11.80 -16.09 8.86
C PHE A 66 -12.63 -17.13 8.09
N GLY A 67 -12.98 -18.26 8.71
CA GLY A 67 -13.84 -19.27 8.08
C GLY A 67 -13.20 -20.06 6.92
N SER A 68 -12.46 -19.39 6.04
CA SER A 68 -11.80 -20.01 4.89
C SER A 68 -10.46 -19.34 4.56
N LYS A 69 -9.64 -20.02 3.72
CA LYS A 69 -8.41 -19.43 3.17
C LYS A 69 -8.72 -18.19 2.33
N GLU A 70 -9.75 -18.25 1.49
CA GLU A 70 -10.16 -17.13 0.64
C GLU A 70 -10.58 -15.91 1.45
N GLU A 71 -11.37 -16.10 2.51
CA GLU A 71 -11.76 -15.01 3.41
C GLU A 71 -10.56 -14.40 4.14
N LEU A 72 -9.59 -15.22 4.55
CA LEU A 72 -8.32 -14.74 5.11
C LEU A 72 -7.53 -13.92 4.08
N GLN A 73 -7.41 -14.41 2.85
CA GLN A 73 -6.72 -13.71 1.77
C GLN A 73 -7.39 -12.36 1.45
N LEU A 74 -8.72 -12.33 1.30
CA LEU A 74 -9.47 -11.10 1.06
C LEU A 74 -9.30 -10.10 2.20
N ALA A 75 -9.40 -10.55 3.46
CA ALA A 75 -9.20 -9.69 4.62
C ALA A 75 -7.76 -9.14 4.68
N THR A 76 -6.77 -9.94 4.27
CA THR A 76 -5.37 -9.50 4.20
C THR A 76 -5.16 -8.46 3.09
N VAL A 77 -5.81 -8.61 1.95
CA VAL A 77 -5.81 -7.61 0.86
C VAL A 77 -6.41 -6.29 1.33
N GLU A 78 -7.51 -6.31 2.10
CA GLU A 78 -8.09 -5.08 2.66
C GLU A 78 -7.15 -4.42 3.70
N ALA A 79 -6.53 -5.21 4.57
CA ALA A 79 -5.57 -4.68 5.53
C ALA A 79 -4.35 -4.04 4.84
N ALA A 80 -3.84 -4.65 3.77
CA ALA A 80 -2.79 -4.07 2.94
C ALA A 80 -3.24 -2.76 2.25
N ARG A 81 -4.51 -2.69 1.83
CA ARG A 81 -5.10 -1.47 1.26
C ARG A 81 -5.16 -0.34 2.28
N ASP A 82 -5.56 -0.62 3.51
CA ASP A 82 -5.60 0.37 4.58
C ASP A 82 -4.20 0.93 4.88
N ILE A 83 -3.17 0.06 4.90
CA ILE A 83 -1.77 0.49 5.04
C ILE A 83 -1.37 1.38 3.85
N PHE A 84 -1.69 0.98 2.63
CA PHE A 84 -1.38 1.78 1.43
C PHE A 84 -2.06 3.15 1.46
N ILE A 85 -3.31 3.23 1.88
CA ILE A 85 -4.02 4.49 2.07
C ILE A 85 -3.31 5.36 3.11
N HIS A 86 -2.88 4.78 4.22
CA HIS A 86 -2.19 5.51 5.28
C HIS A 86 -0.81 6.01 4.84
N GLU A 87 -0.01 5.13 4.21
CA GLU A 87 1.38 5.41 3.87
C GLU A 87 1.55 6.22 2.58
N VAL A 88 0.63 6.09 1.61
CA VAL A 88 0.79 6.70 0.27
C VAL A 88 -0.29 7.74 -0.01
N ILE A 89 -1.56 7.39 0.15
CA ILE A 89 -2.65 8.26 -0.31
C ILE A 89 -2.80 9.49 0.59
N ARG A 90 -2.97 9.29 1.90
CA ARG A 90 -3.19 10.39 2.85
C ARG A 90 -2.09 11.45 2.81
N PRO A 91 -0.79 11.11 2.92
CA PRO A 91 0.28 12.11 2.86
C PRO A 91 0.32 12.87 1.54
N SER A 92 -0.11 12.22 0.44
CA SER A 92 -0.12 12.84 -0.89
C SER A 92 -1.25 13.84 -1.05
N PHE A 93 -2.38 13.61 -0.39
CA PHE A 93 -3.51 14.55 -0.41
C PHE A 93 -3.29 15.81 0.42
N GLU A 94 -2.34 15.80 1.35
CA GLU A 94 -1.89 17.00 2.09
C GLU A 94 -1.07 17.98 1.23
N ALA A 95 -0.51 17.53 0.12
CA ALA A 95 0.29 18.37 -0.79
C ALA A 95 -0.55 19.34 -1.66
N GLY A 96 -1.88 19.37 -1.49
CA GLY A 96 -2.78 20.19 -2.28
C GLY A 96 -3.44 19.42 -3.42
N LYS A 97 -3.70 20.09 -4.57
CA LYS A 97 -4.39 19.50 -5.73
C LYS A 97 -3.53 19.55 -6.98
N GLY A 98 -3.93 18.79 -8.00
CA GLY A 98 -3.32 18.82 -9.31
C GLY A 98 -1.88 18.31 -9.32
N LEU A 99 -0.96 19.05 -9.95
CA LEU A 99 0.41 18.60 -10.20
C LEU A 99 1.24 18.38 -8.94
N ALA A 100 1.02 19.18 -7.90
CA ALA A 100 1.72 18.99 -6.61
C ALA A 100 1.33 17.66 -5.96
N ARG A 101 0.03 17.30 -5.98
CA ARG A 101 -0.46 16.00 -5.51
C ARG A 101 0.06 14.86 -6.37
N LEU A 102 -0.03 15.01 -7.70
CA LEU A 102 0.44 14.00 -8.64
C LEU A 102 1.91 13.63 -8.39
N TRP A 103 2.76 14.64 -8.28
CA TRP A 103 4.16 14.45 -7.93
C TRP A 103 4.32 13.75 -6.58
N LYS A 104 3.59 14.22 -5.57
CA LYS A 104 3.67 13.65 -4.22
C LYS A 104 3.21 12.19 -4.15
N LEU A 105 2.18 11.81 -4.92
CA LEU A 105 1.74 10.42 -5.05
C LEU A 105 2.88 9.53 -5.52
N CYS A 106 3.56 9.91 -6.59
CA CYS A 106 4.69 9.14 -7.13
C CYS A 106 5.89 9.11 -6.17
N ASP A 107 6.28 10.26 -5.60
CA ASP A 107 7.44 10.37 -4.71
C ASP A 107 7.25 9.54 -3.41
N VAL A 108 6.05 9.61 -2.83
CA VAL A 108 5.69 8.83 -1.64
C VAL A 108 5.58 7.35 -1.95
N TRP A 109 5.03 6.98 -3.12
CA TRP A 109 4.97 5.58 -3.54
C TRP A 109 6.37 4.96 -3.68
N LEU A 110 7.31 5.67 -4.34
CA LEU A 110 8.70 5.23 -4.44
C LEU A 110 9.37 5.10 -3.06
N ALA A 111 9.08 6.03 -2.14
CA ALA A 111 9.57 5.98 -0.76
C ALA A 111 8.99 4.78 0.00
N TYR A 112 7.69 4.52 -0.12
CA TYR A 112 6.97 3.40 0.49
C TYR A 112 7.60 2.04 0.14
N VAL A 113 7.96 1.83 -1.13
CA VAL A 113 8.65 0.60 -1.55
C VAL A 113 10.09 0.56 -1.06
N ARG A 114 10.82 1.67 -1.19
CA ARG A 114 12.22 1.79 -0.80
C ARG A 114 12.46 1.58 0.69
N THR A 115 11.54 2.01 1.54
CA THR A 115 11.61 1.86 3.01
C THR A 115 11.12 0.50 3.49
N GLU A 116 10.72 -0.36 2.55
CA GLU A 116 10.32 -1.73 2.83
C GLU A 116 9.16 -1.79 3.84
N VAL A 117 8.15 -0.92 3.69
CA VAL A 117 6.89 -1.01 4.46
C VAL A 117 6.36 -2.45 4.38
N PHE A 118 6.48 -3.05 3.20
CA PHE A 118 6.35 -4.49 3.00
C PHE A 118 7.67 -5.07 2.47
N ARG A 119 8.12 -6.17 3.07
CA ARG A 119 9.37 -6.85 2.70
C ARG A 119 9.42 -7.32 1.25
N GLY A 120 8.27 -7.65 0.67
CA GLY A 120 8.12 -8.04 -0.75
C GLY A 120 7.92 -6.85 -1.71
N GLY A 121 8.19 -5.61 -1.28
CA GLY A 121 7.94 -4.42 -2.09
C GLY A 121 6.49 -3.99 -2.08
N CYS A 122 5.95 -3.58 -3.23
CA CYS A 122 4.53 -3.26 -3.32
C CYS A 122 3.69 -4.53 -3.22
N PHE A 123 2.89 -4.64 -2.14
CA PHE A 123 1.99 -5.78 -1.90
C PHE A 123 1.11 -6.09 -3.11
N PHE A 124 0.53 -5.05 -3.72
CA PHE A 124 -0.39 -5.22 -4.85
C PHE A 124 0.31 -5.64 -6.14
N ALA A 125 1.57 -5.22 -6.36
CA ALA A 125 2.36 -5.68 -7.49
C ALA A 125 2.67 -7.18 -7.36
N ALA A 126 3.05 -7.64 -6.17
CA ALA A 126 3.30 -9.05 -5.91
C ALA A 126 2.02 -9.88 -6.02
N ALA A 127 0.92 -9.46 -5.37
CA ALA A 127 -0.36 -10.15 -5.43
C ALA A 127 -0.94 -10.19 -6.86
N ALA A 128 -0.78 -9.12 -7.66
CA ALA A 128 -1.23 -9.12 -9.05
C ALA A 128 -0.47 -10.16 -9.89
N ALA A 129 0.85 -10.22 -9.77
CA ALA A 129 1.65 -11.21 -10.50
C ALA A 129 1.33 -12.67 -10.12
N GLU A 130 0.89 -12.87 -8.87
CA GLU A 130 0.50 -14.20 -8.37
C GLU A 130 -0.91 -14.62 -8.80
N PHE A 131 -1.82 -13.67 -8.96
CA PHE A 131 -3.25 -13.93 -9.20
C PHE A 131 -3.75 -13.55 -10.61
N ASP A 132 -2.94 -12.95 -11.49
CA ASP A 132 -3.37 -12.50 -12.82
C ASP A 132 -4.04 -13.61 -13.66
N GLY A 133 -3.49 -14.82 -13.62
CA GLY A 133 -4.00 -16.01 -14.28
C GLY A 133 -5.01 -16.83 -13.48
N ARG A 134 -5.47 -16.38 -12.30
CA ARG A 134 -6.34 -17.14 -11.38
C ARG A 134 -7.68 -16.42 -11.16
N PRO A 135 -8.71 -16.65 -11.98
CA PRO A 135 -10.02 -16.02 -11.78
C PRO A 135 -10.60 -16.32 -10.39
N GLY A 136 -11.22 -15.32 -9.79
CA GLY A 136 -11.88 -15.45 -8.48
C GLY A 136 -11.88 -14.16 -7.66
N PRO A 137 -12.53 -14.18 -6.48
CA PRO A 137 -12.75 -12.98 -5.68
C PRO A 137 -11.46 -12.24 -5.28
N VAL A 138 -10.38 -12.98 -4.96
CA VAL A 138 -9.09 -12.39 -4.56
C VAL A 138 -8.48 -11.61 -5.72
N ARG A 139 -8.40 -12.23 -6.93
CA ARG A 139 -7.93 -11.56 -8.15
C ARG A 139 -8.75 -10.30 -8.45
N ASP A 140 -10.06 -10.43 -8.41
CA ASP A 140 -10.95 -9.31 -8.76
C ASP A 140 -10.80 -8.15 -7.76
N ARG A 141 -10.59 -8.46 -6.49
CA ARG A 141 -10.34 -7.44 -5.47
C ARG A 141 -8.99 -6.74 -5.65
N VAL A 142 -7.92 -7.49 -5.90
CA VAL A 142 -6.58 -6.94 -6.20
C VAL A 142 -6.65 -6.05 -7.45
N ALA A 143 -7.27 -6.53 -8.52
CA ALA A 143 -7.46 -5.76 -9.76
C ALA A 143 -8.27 -4.48 -9.53
N GLY A 144 -9.31 -4.54 -8.69
CA GLY A 144 -10.11 -3.38 -8.28
C GLY A 144 -9.25 -2.30 -7.61
N ILE A 145 -8.43 -2.68 -6.63
CA ILE A 145 -7.54 -1.76 -5.90
C ILE A 145 -6.49 -1.14 -6.84
N MET A 146 -5.91 -1.92 -7.73
CA MET A 146 -4.94 -1.39 -8.70
C MET A 146 -5.60 -0.41 -9.68
N LYS A 147 -6.85 -0.64 -10.07
CA LYS A 147 -7.64 0.32 -10.86
C LYS A 147 -7.95 1.60 -10.07
N GLU A 148 -8.29 1.48 -8.78
CA GLU A 148 -8.48 2.64 -7.89
C GLU A 148 -7.22 3.53 -7.88
N TRP A 149 -6.01 2.94 -7.83
CA TRP A 149 -4.75 3.67 -7.92
C TRP A 149 -4.63 4.47 -9.22
N LEU A 150 -4.88 3.84 -10.38
CA LEU A 150 -4.83 4.52 -11.67
C LEU A 150 -5.86 5.65 -11.75
N VAL A 151 -7.05 5.46 -11.21
CA VAL A 151 -8.09 6.51 -11.14
C VAL A 151 -7.64 7.71 -10.30
N ILE A 152 -6.93 7.48 -9.19
CA ILE A 152 -6.36 8.56 -8.35
C ILE A 152 -5.31 9.35 -9.11
N LEU A 153 -4.41 8.69 -9.85
CA LEU A 153 -3.43 9.36 -10.71
C LEU A 153 -4.12 10.18 -11.80
N GLN A 154 -5.07 9.58 -12.54
CA GLN A 154 -5.82 10.26 -13.60
C GLN A 154 -6.60 11.46 -13.08
N GLY A 155 -7.23 11.34 -11.91
CA GLY A 155 -7.91 12.45 -11.24
C GLY A 155 -6.98 13.62 -10.94
N SER A 156 -5.79 13.33 -10.41
CA SER A 156 -4.78 14.37 -10.14
C SER A 156 -4.24 15.02 -11.42
N ILE A 157 -4.11 14.26 -12.51
CA ILE A 157 -3.73 14.79 -13.84
C ILE A 157 -4.82 15.71 -14.40
N ASN A 158 -6.09 15.30 -14.31
CA ASN A 158 -7.22 16.13 -14.74
C ASN A 158 -7.29 17.43 -13.94
N GLU A 159 -7.19 17.38 -12.61
CA GLU A 159 -7.12 18.57 -11.76
C GLU A 159 -5.96 19.50 -12.17
N ALA A 160 -4.79 18.95 -12.52
CA ALA A 160 -3.65 19.73 -12.95
C ALA A 160 -3.87 20.40 -14.33
N ARG A 161 -4.54 19.74 -15.26
CA ARG A 161 -4.94 20.31 -16.56
C ARG A 161 -5.97 21.42 -16.39
N GLU A 162 -7.01 21.20 -15.62
CA GLU A 162 -8.05 22.19 -15.32
C GLU A 162 -7.49 23.44 -14.64
N ALA A 163 -6.46 23.27 -13.80
CA ALA A 163 -5.76 24.36 -13.15
C ALA A 163 -4.69 25.06 -14.06
N GLY A 164 -4.56 24.63 -15.32
CA GLY A 164 -3.54 25.14 -16.25
C GLY A 164 -2.10 24.87 -15.82
N GLN A 165 -1.87 23.79 -15.05
CA GLN A 165 -0.54 23.36 -14.59
C GLN A 165 0.09 22.35 -15.57
N LEU A 166 -0.74 21.58 -16.27
CA LEU A 166 -0.35 20.70 -17.37
C LEU A 166 -0.97 21.19 -18.68
N ASN A 167 -0.30 20.91 -19.78
CA ASN A 167 -0.77 21.21 -21.12
C ASN A 167 -2.00 20.34 -21.48
N ALA A 168 -2.81 20.77 -22.43
CA ALA A 168 -4.02 20.09 -22.82
C ALA A 168 -3.77 18.73 -23.51
N ASP A 169 -2.59 18.53 -24.07
CA ASP A 169 -2.13 17.30 -24.72
C ASP A 169 -1.65 16.22 -23.73
N ALA A 170 -1.55 16.52 -22.44
CA ALA A 170 -1.31 15.53 -21.41
C ALA A 170 -2.52 14.60 -21.26
N ASP A 171 -2.57 13.49 -21.99
CA ASP A 171 -3.63 12.49 -21.86
C ASP A 171 -3.58 11.83 -20.47
N PRO A 172 -4.66 11.90 -19.67
CA PRO A 172 -4.64 11.40 -18.29
C PRO A 172 -4.46 9.89 -18.19
N ALA A 173 -5.01 9.13 -19.12
CA ALA A 173 -4.91 7.67 -19.10
C ALA A 173 -3.50 7.23 -19.50
N GLN A 174 -2.94 7.83 -20.55
CA GLN A 174 -1.60 7.56 -21.01
C GLN A 174 -0.55 7.96 -19.96
N LEU A 175 -0.65 9.18 -19.41
CA LEU A 175 0.31 9.66 -18.42
C LEU A 175 0.25 8.83 -17.12
N ALA A 176 -0.95 8.48 -16.63
CA ALA A 176 -1.09 7.61 -15.47
C ALA A 176 -0.48 6.23 -15.71
N PHE A 177 -0.67 5.65 -16.90
CA PHE A 177 -0.04 4.40 -17.30
C PHE A 177 1.49 4.48 -17.26
N GLU A 178 2.07 5.54 -17.84
CA GLU A 178 3.53 5.74 -17.87
C GLU A 178 4.13 5.91 -16.47
N LEU A 179 3.49 6.72 -15.61
CA LEU A 179 3.95 6.93 -14.23
C LEU A 179 3.91 5.60 -13.46
N ASN A 180 2.80 4.87 -13.53
CA ASN A 180 2.67 3.56 -12.90
C ASN A 180 3.68 2.54 -13.44
N ALA A 181 3.97 2.54 -14.75
CA ALA A 181 4.97 1.65 -15.34
C ALA A 181 6.38 1.93 -14.80
N LEU A 182 6.76 3.19 -14.60
CA LEU A 182 8.04 3.57 -13.98
C LEU A 182 8.13 3.11 -12.52
N GLU A 183 7.05 3.26 -11.77
CA GLU A 183 6.93 2.79 -10.38
C GLU A 183 7.08 1.27 -10.30
N MET A 184 6.32 0.54 -11.12
CA MET A 184 6.38 -0.94 -11.18
C MET A 184 7.76 -1.42 -11.61
N GLY A 185 8.40 -0.76 -12.58
CA GLY A 185 9.76 -1.06 -13.02
C GLY A 185 10.80 -0.89 -11.90
N ALA A 186 10.68 0.17 -11.10
CA ALA A 186 11.55 0.39 -9.93
C ALA A 186 11.35 -0.67 -8.85
N ASN A 187 10.10 -1.01 -8.53
CA ASN A 187 9.77 -2.08 -7.59
C ASN A 187 10.37 -3.41 -8.03
N TRP A 188 10.16 -3.79 -9.30
CA TRP A 188 10.66 -5.04 -9.86
C TRP A 188 12.19 -5.11 -9.85
N ALA A 189 12.88 -4.05 -10.29
CA ALA A 189 14.34 -4.00 -10.30
C ALA A 189 14.93 -4.09 -8.88
N PHE A 190 14.29 -3.44 -7.90
CA PHE A 190 14.70 -3.53 -6.51
C PHE A 190 14.49 -4.93 -5.92
N GLN A 191 13.30 -5.51 -6.09
CA GLN A 191 12.97 -6.81 -5.51
C GLN A 191 13.77 -7.96 -6.14
N LEU A 192 13.97 -7.95 -7.45
CA LEU A 192 14.63 -9.05 -8.14
C LEU A 192 16.16 -8.92 -8.18
N TYR A 193 16.66 -7.69 -8.34
CA TYR A 193 18.10 -7.46 -8.53
C TYR A 193 18.77 -6.77 -7.34
N GLY A 194 18.03 -6.30 -6.34
CA GLY A 194 18.56 -5.48 -5.24
C GLY A 194 19.01 -4.08 -5.69
N ASP A 195 18.54 -3.62 -6.88
CA ASP A 195 18.98 -2.35 -7.45
C ASP A 195 18.31 -1.15 -6.77
N ARG A 196 18.94 -0.63 -5.74
CA ARG A 196 18.46 0.58 -5.04
C ARG A 196 18.48 1.85 -5.91
N GLN A 197 19.29 1.89 -6.98
CA GLN A 197 19.35 3.03 -7.89
C GLN A 197 18.11 3.10 -8.80
N ALA A 198 17.36 2.02 -8.94
CA ALA A 198 16.10 2.02 -9.69
C ALA A 198 15.12 3.08 -9.18
N PHE A 199 15.09 3.35 -7.87
CA PHE A 199 14.22 4.38 -7.31
C PHE A 199 14.62 5.80 -7.74
N SER A 200 15.92 6.13 -7.79
CA SER A 200 16.36 7.44 -8.30
C SER A 200 16.10 7.57 -9.79
N ARG A 201 16.37 6.52 -10.57
CA ARG A 201 16.09 6.52 -12.02
C ARG A 201 14.61 6.70 -12.31
N ALA A 202 13.73 6.00 -11.61
CA ALA A 202 12.28 6.15 -11.77
C ALA A 202 11.82 7.55 -11.36
N ARG A 203 12.32 8.06 -10.23
CA ARG A 203 12.02 9.41 -9.75
C ARG A 203 12.40 10.48 -10.76
N ASP A 204 13.59 10.38 -11.32
CA ASP A 204 14.08 11.34 -12.33
C ASP A 204 13.27 11.25 -13.63
N ALA A 205 12.95 10.03 -14.10
CA ALA A 205 12.11 9.80 -15.27
C ALA A 205 10.67 10.33 -15.07
N ILE A 206 10.09 10.12 -13.90
CA ILE A 206 8.77 10.67 -13.53
C ILE A 206 8.82 12.20 -13.57
N LEU A 207 9.82 12.82 -12.96
CA LEU A 207 9.99 14.27 -12.98
C LEU A 207 10.15 14.82 -14.40
N GLU A 208 10.96 14.17 -15.22
CA GLU A 208 11.16 14.55 -16.63
C GLU A 208 9.84 14.47 -17.40
N ARG A 209 9.07 13.39 -17.18
CA ARG A 209 7.77 13.21 -17.84
C ARG A 209 6.76 14.27 -17.41
N LEU A 210 6.68 14.58 -16.12
CA LEU A 210 5.82 15.64 -15.61
C LEU A 210 6.24 17.02 -16.13
N ARG A 211 7.53 17.31 -16.22
CA ARG A 211 8.04 18.57 -16.77
C ARG A 211 7.72 18.72 -18.26
N HIS A 212 7.79 17.63 -19.02
CA HIS A 212 7.46 17.63 -20.46
C HIS A 212 6.06 18.17 -20.72
N TYR A 213 5.09 17.78 -19.89
CA TYR A 213 3.71 18.24 -20.00
C TYR A 213 3.41 19.52 -19.19
N SER A 214 4.36 20.02 -18.39
CA SER A 214 4.10 21.17 -17.52
C SER A 214 4.07 22.48 -18.30
N THR A 215 3.12 23.33 -17.96
CA THR A 215 3.16 24.76 -18.32
C THR A 215 4.24 25.48 -17.49
N ALA A 216 4.53 26.73 -17.81
CA ALA A 216 5.42 27.58 -16.99
C ALA A 216 4.95 27.63 -15.51
N ARG A 217 3.62 27.71 -15.28
CA ARG A 217 3.02 27.71 -13.95
C ARG A 217 3.20 26.35 -13.25
N GLY A 218 3.01 25.26 -13.98
CA GLY A 218 3.15 23.91 -13.45
C GLY A 218 4.59 23.59 -13.04
N SER A 219 5.55 24.01 -13.84
CA SER A 219 6.98 23.77 -13.58
C SER A 219 7.46 24.33 -12.23
N LEU A 220 6.81 25.37 -11.71
CA LEU A 220 7.12 25.94 -10.40
C LEU A 220 6.68 25.05 -9.23
N LEU A 221 5.78 24.10 -9.46
CA LEU A 221 5.25 23.18 -8.45
C LEU A 221 6.07 21.88 -8.34
N LEU A 222 6.98 21.65 -9.28
CA LEU A 222 7.85 20.48 -9.28
C LEU A 222 9.19 20.81 -8.63
N PRO A 223 9.84 19.83 -7.98
CA PRO A 223 11.20 20.00 -7.47
C PRO A 223 12.12 20.50 -8.58
N GLN A 224 13.00 21.45 -8.26
CA GLN A 224 14.02 21.88 -9.21
C GLN A 224 14.98 20.74 -9.51
N ALA A 225 15.54 20.71 -10.74
CA ALA A 225 16.57 19.74 -11.09
C ALA A 225 17.81 20.01 -10.21
N GLY A 226 17.86 19.37 -9.06
CA GLY A 226 18.97 19.45 -8.11
C GLY A 226 19.91 18.28 -8.33
N LYS A 227 21.19 18.55 -8.35
CA LYS A 227 22.25 17.54 -8.22
C LYS A 227 21.87 16.60 -7.09
N GLY A 228 21.76 15.28 -7.36
CA GLY A 228 21.29 14.27 -6.44
C GLY A 228 21.96 14.43 -5.06
N GLN A 229 21.14 14.73 -4.07
CA GLN A 229 21.53 14.56 -2.68
C GLN A 229 21.56 13.05 -2.44
N GLY A 230 22.74 12.45 -2.61
CA GLY A 230 23.05 11.14 -2.10
C GLY A 230 22.82 11.14 -0.59
N GLY A 231 21.63 10.75 -0.15
CA GLY A 231 21.32 10.55 1.25
C GLY A 231 22.30 9.50 1.80
N ARG A 232 23.29 9.93 2.58
CA ARG A 232 24.11 9.04 3.39
C ARG A 232 23.15 8.29 4.32
N ALA A 233 23.00 7.01 4.05
CA ALA A 233 22.37 6.09 5.00
C ALA A 233 23.09 6.20 6.36
N PRO A 234 22.38 6.22 7.49
CA PRO A 234 23.03 6.14 8.80
C PRO A 234 23.80 4.81 8.87
N ARG A 235 25.09 4.92 9.16
CA ARG A 235 26.03 3.80 9.34
C ARG A 235 25.51 2.94 10.49
N ALA A 236 25.01 1.73 10.19
CA ALA A 236 24.72 0.72 11.20
C ALA A 236 26.03 0.46 11.98
N LYS A 237 25.99 0.71 13.29
CA LYS A 237 27.06 0.32 14.21
C LYS A 237 27.14 -1.21 14.19
N ARG A 238 28.21 -1.75 13.59
CA ARG A 238 28.60 -3.15 13.82
C ARG A 238 28.93 -3.28 15.29
N GLY A 239 28.13 -4.04 16.01
CA GLY A 239 28.51 -4.49 17.34
C GLY A 239 29.73 -5.38 17.21
N GLU A 240 30.83 -4.95 17.82
CA GLU A 240 31.99 -5.79 18.06
C GLU A 240 31.59 -6.89 19.03
N SER A 241 31.59 -8.12 18.56
CA SER A 241 31.54 -9.31 19.40
C SER A 241 33.00 -9.61 19.79
N GLN A 242 33.34 -9.34 21.04
CA GLN A 242 34.55 -9.86 21.65
C GLN A 242 34.26 -11.23 22.27
N THR A 243 35.16 -12.17 21.93
CA THR A 243 35.45 -13.48 22.55
C THR A 243 34.30 -14.46 22.66
#